data_f87f43017a016626f216ec49758e7d38
#
_entry.id   f87f43017a016626f216ec49758e7d38
#
_cell.length_a   1.000
_cell.length_b   1.000
_cell.length_c   1.000
_cell.angle_alpha   90.00
_cell.angle_beta   90.00
_cell.angle_gamma   90.00
#
_symmetry.space_group_name_H-M   'P 1'
#
loop_
_entity.id
_entity.type
_entity.pdbx_description
1 polymer ?
#
loop_
_entity_poly.entity_id
_entity_poly.type
_entity_poly.pdbx_seq_one_letter_code
_entity_poly.pdbx_strand_id
1 'polypeptide(L)'
;MARISQLVRKKRKPKRGTVRYKGMEFSKTAKYKALQVDYNALKNKFYKRTNPFKRGVCLKVYTRTPKKPNSALRKVAKIRLSNKQEIIAHIPGEGHNLQVHSVVLVKAGRVKDLPGVKYQVVRGVYDTSPVEGRKQGRSLYGAKRPQGK
;
A
#
# COMPACT_ATOMS: atom_id res chain seq x y z
N MET A 1 12.40 25.54 -3.17
CA MET A 1 12.29 25.34 -1.69
C MET A 1 12.30 26.70 -1.02
N ALA A 2 11.45 26.94 0.00
CA ALA A 2 11.47 28.19 0.74
C ALA A 2 12.74 28.26 1.61
N ARG A 3 13.41 29.40 1.59
CA ARG A 3 14.60 29.68 2.44
C ARG A 3 14.17 29.78 3.91
N ILE A 4 15.07 29.46 4.84
CA ILE A 4 14.81 29.53 6.30
C ILE A 4 14.31 30.90 6.71
N SER A 5 14.88 32.01 6.17
CA SER A 5 14.43 33.39 6.39
C SER A 5 12.98 33.65 5.99
N GLN A 6 12.47 32.97 4.97
CA GLN A 6 11.06 33.07 4.55
C GLN A 6 10.14 32.31 5.50
N LEU A 7 10.61 31.22 6.14
CA LEU A 7 9.85 30.46 7.11
C LEU A 7 9.74 31.15 8.47
N VAL A 8 10.73 31.96 8.84
CA VAL A 8 10.69 32.79 10.06
C VAL A 8 9.62 33.88 9.91
N ARG A 9 9.50 34.51 8.73
CA ARG A 9 8.52 35.56 8.47
C ARG A 9 7.10 35.03 8.21
N LYS A 10 6.97 33.88 7.57
CA LYS A 10 5.67 33.22 7.30
C LYS A 10 5.70 31.78 7.76
N LYS A 11 5.07 31.49 8.90
CA LYS A 11 4.83 30.10 9.32
C LYS A 11 4.14 29.32 8.18
N ARG A 12 4.59 28.09 7.96
CA ARG A 12 3.89 27.20 7.00
C ARG A 12 2.42 27.07 7.41
N LYS A 13 1.53 27.54 6.55
CA LYS A 13 0.10 27.30 6.77
C LYS A 13 -0.15 25.79 6.67
N PRO A 14 -0.79 25.16 7.66
CA PRO A 14 -1.20 23.78 7.50
C PRO A 14 -2.08 23.68 6.24
N LYS A 15 -1.85 22.67 5.42
CA LYS A 15 -2.66 22.47 4.21
C LYS A 15 -4.10 22.28 4.62
N ARG A 16 -4.91 23.33 4.45
CA ARG A 16 -6.34 23.32 4.75
C ARG A 16 -7.03 22.36 3.78
N GLY A 17 -7.75 21.44 4.29
CA GLY A 17 -8.67 20.61 3.56
C GLY A 17 -8.75 19.20 4.15
N THR A 18 -9.75 19.02 4.96
CA THR A 18 -10.20 17.72 5.43
C THR A 18 -11.20 17.14 4.45
N VAL A 19 -10.99 15.91 4.04
CA VAL A 19 -12.00 15.14 3.33
C VAL A 19 -12.67 14.25 4.36
N ARG A 20 -13.98 14.43 4.54
CA ARG A 20 -14.78 13.52 5.37
C ARG A 20 -14.83 12.15 4.70
N TYR A 21 -14.47 11.13 5.45
CA TYR A 21 -14.63 9.75 5.03
C TYR A 21 -15.50 9.04 6.07
N LYS A 22 -16.75 8.71 5.69
CA LYS A 22 -17.73 8.07 6.58
C LYS A 22 -17.82 8.72 7.96
N GLY A 23 -17.91 10.04 8.02
CA GLY A 23 -17.97 10.83 9.25
C GLY A 23 -16.62 11.18 9.90
N MET A 24 -15.50 10.73 9.33
CA MET A 24 -14.16 11.05 9.83
C MET A 24 -13.48 12.10 8.96
N GLU A 25 -12.76 12.99 9.63
CA GLU A 25 -11.97 14.02 8.95
C GLU A 25 -10.53 13.55 8.70
N PHE A 26 -10.13 13.56 7.44
CA PHE A 26 -8.76 13.32 7.01
C PHE A 26 -8.24 14.56 6.28
N SER A 27 -6.94 14.82 6.41
CA SER A 27 -6.29 15.80 5.54
C SER A 27 -6.57 15.45 4.06
N LYS A 28 -6.89 16.46 3.22
CA LYS A 28 -7.06 16.26 1.77
C LYS A 28 -5.83 15.57 1.14
N THR A 29 -4.68 15.72 1.77
CA THR A 29 -3.40 15.13 1.35
C THR A 29 -3.15 13.73 1.91
N ALA A 30 -4.06 13.14 2.69
CA ALA A 30 -3.88 11.78 3.19
C ALA A 30 -3.86 10.77 2.03
N LYS A 31 -2.66 10.31 1.69
CA LYS A 31 -2.41 9.47 0.51
C LYS A 31 -2.91 8.04 0.68
N TYR A 32 -2.91 7.51 1.91
CA TYR A 32 -3.12 6.08 2.21
C TYR A 32 -4.29 5.87 3.20
N LYS A 33 -5.44 6.46 2.88
CA LYS A 33 -6.63 6.45 3.74
C LYS A 33 -7.08 5.05 4.15
N ALA A 34 -7.00 4.09 3.25
CA ALA A 34 -7.46 2.72 3.52
C ALA A 34 -6.68 2.03 4.65
N LEU A 35 -5.40 2.39 4.88
CA LEU A 35 -4.61 1.87 5.99
C LEU A 35 -4.90 2.59 7.32
N GLN A 36 -5.41 3.81 7.27
CA GLN A 36 -5.65 4.65 8.45
C GLN A 36 -7.06 4.51 9.04
N VAL A 37 -7.89 3.67 8.47
CA VAL A 37 -9.28 3.46 8.89
C VAL A 37 -9.44 2.03 9.36
N ASP A 38 -10.01 1.85 10.55
CA ASP A 38 -10.46 0.57 11.05
C ASP A 38 -11.97 0.55 11.24
N TYR A 39 -12.55 -0.65 11.26
CA TYR A 39 -13.96 -0.90 11.45
C TYR A 39 -14.21 -1.60 12.78
N ASN A 40 -15.02 -1.02 13.63
CA ASN A 40 -15.48 -1.64 14.85
C ASN A 40 -16.82 -2.35 14.57
N ALA A 41 -16.84 -3.67 14.62
CA ALA A 41 -18.02 -4.47 14.32
C ALA A 41 -19.12 -4.31 15.37
N LEU A 42 -18.75 -4.17 16.65
CA LEU A 42 -19.73 -4.02 17.74
C LEU A 42 -20.49 -2.70 17.64
N LYS A 43 -19.78 -1.61 17.34
CA LYS A 43 -20.36 -0.28 17.20
C LYS A 43 -20.83 0.05 15.79
N ASN A 44 -20.60 -0.83 14.81
CA ASN A 44 -20.87 -0.62 13.38
C ASN A 44 -20.33 0.72 12.84
N LYS A 45 -19.21 1.17 13.38
CA LYS A 45 -18.61 2.46 13.04
C LYS A 45 -17.15 2.31 12.58
N PHE A 46 -16.75 3.16 11.65
CA PHE A 46 -15.34 3.32 11.29
C PHE A 46 -14.68 4.31 12.25
N TYR A 47 -13.41 4.05 12.56
CA TYR A 47 -12.59 4.95 13.36
C TYR A 47 -11.19 5.11 12.75
N LYS A 48 -10.55 6.20 13.07
CA LYS A 48 -9.18 6.48 12.60
C LYS A 48 -8.18 5.74 13.47
N ARG A 49 -7.27 5.01 12.84
CA ARG A 49 -6.14 4.35 13.49
C ARG A 49 -4.92 4.42 12.60
N THR A 50 -3.78 4.77 13.17
CA THR A 50 -2.51 4.78 12.45
C THR A 50 -1.94 3.36 12.38
N ASN A 51 -2.01 2.76 11.21
CA ASN A 51 -1.43 1.45 10.94
C ASN A 51 -0.55 1.53 9.68
N PRO A 52 0.73 1.13 9.74
CA PRO A 52 1.59 1.07 8.56
C PRO A 52 1.22 -0.08 7.63
N PHE A 53 0.65 -1.15 8.16
CA PHE A 53 0.26 -2.36 7.43
C PHE A 53 -1.17 -2.78 7.75
N LYS A 54 -1.83 -3.46 6.80
CA LYS A 54 -3.10 -4.13 7.02
C LYS A 54 -3.14 -5.48 6.32
N ARG A 55 -3.77 -6.44 6.98
CA ARG A 55 -4.10 -7.75 6.39
C ARG A 55 -5.30 -7.59 5.45
N GLY A 56 -5.30 -8.33 4.37
CA GLY A 56 -6.41 -8.40 3.44
C GLY A 56 -6.46 -9.74 2.71
N VAL A 57 -7.53 -9.95 1.96
CA VAL A 57 -7.76 -11.15 1.14
C VAL A 57 -7.83 -10.74 -0.32
N CYS A 58 -7.14 -11.47 -1.19
CA CYS A 58 -7.16 -11.23 -2.63
C CYS A 58 -8.52 -11.62 -3.22
N LEU A 59 -9.17 -10.67 -3.89
CA LEU A 59 -10.41 -10.89 -4.64
C LEU A 59 -10.13 -11.24 -6.09
N LYS A 60 -9.10 -10.63 -6.68
CA LYS A 60 -8.70 -10.87 -8.08
C LYS A 60 -7.22 -10.53 -8.23
N VAL A 61 -6.50 -11.36 -8.98
CA VAL A 61 -5.11 -11.11 -9.36
C VAL A 61 -5.06 -10.96 -10.88
N TYR A 62 -4.39 -9.92 -11.38
CA TYR A 62 -4.34 -9.62 -12.80
C TYR A 62 -3.11 -8.74 -13.13
N THR A 63 -2.91 -8.52 -14.43
CA THR A 63 -1.85 -7.64 -14.93
C THR A 63 -2.43 -6.30 -15.35
N ARG A 64 -1.63 -5.25 -15.24
CA ARG A 64 -1.99 -3.91 -15.69
C ARG A 64 -0.83 -3.26 -16.43
N THR A 65 -1.13 -2.65 -17.56
CA THR A 65 -0.16 -1.87 -18.34
C THR A 65 0.11 -0.52 -17.67
N PRO A 66 1.37 -0.06 -17.64
CA PRO A 66 1.70 1.26 -17.14
C PRO A 66 1.28 2.37 -18.10
N LYS A 67 1.33 3.61 -17.63
CA LYS A 67 1.16 4.79 -18.50
C LYS A 67 2.40 5.00 -19.38
N LYS A 68 2.23 5.64 -20.54
CA LYS A 68 3.34 6.12 -21.38
C LYS A 68 4.32 6.98 -20.55
N PRO A 69 5.64 6.90 -20.76
CA PRO A 69 6.34 6.18 -21.85
C PRO A 69 6.67 4.72 -21.55
N ASN A 70 6.29 4.16 -20.38
CA ASN A 70 6.68 2.82 -19.98
C ASN A 70 5.78 1.73 -20.60
N SER A 71 6.38 0.56 -20.86
CA SER A 71 5.67 -0.65 -21.31
C SER A 71 6.07 -1.82 -20.44
N ALA A 72 5.10 -2.53 -19.87
CA ALA A 72 5.30 -3.75 -19.10
C ALA A 72 3.94 -4.36 -18.72
N LEU A 73 3.94 -5.58 -18.21
CA LEU A 73 2.78 -6.23 -17.60
C LEU A 73 2.98 -6.27 -16.06
N ARG A 74 2.56 -5.19 -15.39
CA ARG A 74 2.69 -5.09 -13.93
C ARG A 74 1.66 -5.95 -13.24
N LYS A 75 2.10 -6.77 -12.28
CA LYS A 75 1.24 -7.66 -11.50
C LYS A 75 0.55 -6.86 -10.39
N VAL A 76 -0.76 -6.92 -10.35
CA VAL A 76 -1.58 -6.23 -9.35
C VAL A 76 -2.66 -7.16 -8.81
N ALA A 77 -3.06 -6.92 -7.56
CA ALA A 77 -4.15 -7.63 -6.92
C ALA A 77 -5.21 -6.64 -6.43
N LYS A 78 -6.48 -6.97 -6.63
CA LYS A 78 -7.60 -6.34 -5.95
C LYS A 78 -7.79 -7.05 -4.62
N ILE A 79 -7.70 -6.31 -3.52
CA ILE A 79 -7.65 -6.86 -2.16
C ILE A 79 -8.73 -6.21 -1.31
N ARG A 80 -9.47 -7.03 -0.56
CA ARG A 80 -10.36 -6.57 0.50
C ARG A 80 -9.59 -6.60 1.82
N LEU A 81 -9.41 -5.44 2.42
CA LEU A 81 -8.74 -5.29 3.71
C LEU A 81 -9.63 -5.72 4.88
N SER A 82 -9.02 -5.95 6.05
CA SER A 82 -9.71 -6.28 7.30
C SER A 82 -10.76 -5.24 7.73
N ASN A 83 -10.62 -3.99 7.28
CA ASN A 83 -11.60 -2.91 7.49
C ASN A 83 -12.70 -2.86 6.41
N LYS A 84 -12.92 -3.93 5.65
CA LYS A 84 -13.93 -4.06 4.58
C LYS A 84 -13.71 -3.15 3.36
N GLN A 85 -12.58 -2.44 3.28
CA GLN A 85 -12.27 -1.60 2.12
C GLN A 85 -11.58 -2.40 1.02
N GLU A 86 -11.92 -2.08 -0.23
CA GLU A 86 -11.28 -2.67 -1.40
C GLU A 86 -10.23 -1.72 -1.96
N ILE A 87 -9.07 -2.26 -2.25
CA ILE A 87 -7.93 -1.52 -2.80
C ILE A 87 -7.29 -2.30 -3.94
N ILE A 88 -6.51 -1.60 -4.74
CA ILE A 88 -5.61 -2.21 -5.73
C ILE A 88 -4.19 -2.05 -5.22
N ALA A 89 -3.46 -3.17 -5.09
CA ALA A 89 -2.07 -3.19 -4.65
C ALA A 89 -1.18 -3.84 -5.71
N HIS A 90 0.03 -3.31 -5.88
CA HIS A 90 1.06 -3.88 -6.73
C HIS A 90 1.76 -5.04 -6.01
N ILE A 91 2.05 -6.10 -6.72
CA ILE A 91 2.84 -7.23 -6.25
C ILE A 91 4.28 -7.00 -6.70
N PRO A 92 5.22 -6.64 -5.80
CA PRO A 92 6.59 -6.35 -6.17
C PRO A 92 7.41 -7.62 -6.41
N GLY A 93 8.46 -7.48 -7.19
CA GLY A 93 9.42 -8.56 -7.48
C GLY A 93 9.07 -9.36 -8.73
N GLU A 94 9.78 -10.44 -8.92
CA GLU A 94 9.67 -11.35 -10.06
C GLU A 94 8.81 -12.54 -9.67
N GLY A 95 7.81 -12.86 -10.48
CA GLY A 95 6.86 -13.94 -10.21
C GLY A 95 6.02 -13.74 -8.95
N HIS A 96 5.00 -14.52 -8.79
CA HIS A 96 4.18 -14.59 -7.57
C HIS A 96 3.35 -15.88 -7.55
N ASN A 97 2.96 -16.29 -6.34
CA ASN A 97 2.11 -17.46 -6.10
C ASN A 97 0.69 -17.08 -5.66
N LEU A 98 0.32 -15.79 -5.70
CA LEU A 98 -0.96 -15.30 -5.21
C LEU A 98 -2.10 -15.74 -6.13
N GLN A 99 -3.18 -16.19 -5.49
CA GLN A 99 -4.43 -16.60 -6.10
C GLN A 99 -5.61 -15.85 -5.47
N VAL A 100 -6.82 -16.11 -5.93
CA VAL A 100 -8.04 -15.65 -5.28
C VAL A 100 -8.11 -16.28 -3.89
N HIS A 101 -8.59 -15.52 -2.91
CA HIS A 101 -8.65 -15.86 -1.48
C HIS A 101 -7.32 -15.93 -0.73
N SER A 102 -6.16 -15.76 -1.38
CA SER A 102 -4.88 -15.65 -0.67
C SER A 102 -4.89 -14.50 0.35
N VAL A 103 -4.42 -14.79 1.56
CA VAL A 103 -4.25 -13.78 2.61
C VAL A 103 -2.94 -13.05 2.41
N VAL A 104 -2.96 -11.74 2.44
CA VAL A 104 -1.79 -10.89 2.17
C VAL A 104 -1.66 -9.75 3.18
N LEU A 105 -0.43 -9.31 3.40
CA LEU A 105 -0.14 -8.08 4.12
C LEU A 105 0.12 -6.96 3.13
N VAL A 106 -0.54 -5.82 3.34
CA VAL A 106 -0.46 -4.65 2.47
C VAL A 106 0.20 -3.48 3.19
N LYS A 107 1.11 -2.81 2.50
CA LYS A 107 1.76 -1.57 2.94
C LYS A 107 1.43 -0.40 2.01
N ALA A 108 1.65 0.81 2.51
CA ALA A 108 1.66 2.01 1.68
C ALA A 108 2.83 1.96 0.68
N GLY A 109 2.57 2.27 -0.58
CA GLY A 109 3.59 2.28 -1.62
C GLY A 109 2.99 2.63 -2.96
N ARG A 110 3.20 3.88 -3.41
CA ARG A 110 2.73 4.33 -4.72
C ARG A 110 3.65 3.81 -5.82
N VAL A 111 3.05 3.32 -6.88
CA VAL A 111 3.75 3.01 -8.14
C VAL A 111 3.49 4.15 -9.11
N LYS A 112 4.56 4.87 -9.53
CA LYS A 112 4.43 6.09 -10.34
C LYS A 112 3.79 5.85 -11.71
N ASP A 113 4.09 4.73 -12.32
CA ASP A 113 3.64 4.36 -13.67
C ASP A 113 2.26 3.67 -13.70
N LEU A 114 1.71 3.29 -12.53
CA LEU A 114 0.37 2.72 -12.44
C LEU A 114 -0.62 3.71 -11.82
N PRO A 115 -1.45 4.39 -12.61
CA PRO A 115 -2.44 5.32 -12.08
C PRO A 115 -3.40 4.64 -11.10
N GLY A 116 -3.62 5.27 -9.94
CA GLY A 116 -4.54 4.75 -8.91
C GLY A 116 -3.98 3.66 -8.00
N VAL A 117 -2.82 3.07 -8.28
CA VAL A 117 -2.17 2.08 -7.42
C VAL A 117 -1.29 2.77 -6.39
N LYS A 118 -1.74 2.75 -5.13
CA LYS A 118 -1.11 3.44 -3.99
C LYS A 118 -0.60 2.49 -2.91
N TYR A 119 -0.75 1.18 -3.11
CA TYR A 119 -0.45 0.14 -2.14
C TYR A 119 0.43 -0.94 -2.76
N GLN A 120 1.19 -1.63 -1.92
CA GLN A 120 2.03 -2.75 -2.31
C GLN A 120 1.81 -3.93 -1.37
N VAL A 121 1.87 -5.14 -1.91
CA VAL A 121 1.88 -6.38 -1.13
C VAL A 121 3.27 -6.58 -0.54
N VAL A 122 3.34 -7.03 0.71
CA VAL A 122 4.61 -7.39 1.37
C VAL A 122 4.93 -8.84 1.05
N ARG A 123 6.12 -9.07 0.48
CA ARG A 123 6.59 -10.41 0.13
C ARG A 123 7.10 -11.17 1.36
N GLY A 124 6.96 -12.51 1.34
CA GLY A 124 7.44 -13.36 2.41
C GLY A 124 6.58 -13.36 3.68
N VAL A 125 5.35 -12.85 3.61
CA VAL A 125 4.41 -12.79 4.74
C VAL A 125 3.07 -13.37 4.32
N TYR A 126 2.46 -14.17 5.20
CA TYR A 126 1.24 -14.95 4.93
C TYR A 126 1.40 -15.81 3.67
N ASP A 127 0.42 -15.81 2.78
CA ASP A 127 0.42 -16.65 1.58
C ASP A 127 1.30 -16.10 0.44
N THR A 128 1.99 -14.97 0.67
CA THR A 128 2.87 -14.39 -0.34
C THR A 128 4.28 -14.96 -0.22
N SER A 129 4.72 -15.79 -1.16
CA SER A 129 6.08 -16.31 -1.19
C SER A 129 7.13 -15.20 -1.31
N PRO A 130 8.33 -15.37 -0.74
CA PRO A 130 9.46 -14.49 -1.05
C PRO A 130 9.86 -14.62 -2.53
N VAL A 131 10.69 -13.70 -3.02
CA VAL A 131 11.28 -13.84 -4.36
C VAL A 131 12.45 -14.81 -4.27
N GLU A 132 12.40 -15.86 -5.08
CA GLU A 132 13.45 -16.89 -5.14
C GLU A 132 14.73 -16.35 -5.79
N GLY A 133 15.90 -16.91 -5.41
CA GLY A 133 17.20 -16.57 -5.97
C GLY A 133 17.69 -15.14 -5.71
N ARG A 134 16.97 -14.35 -4.92
CA ARG A 134 17.29 -12.94 -4.68
C ARG A 134 18.46 -12.78 -3.73
N LYS A 135 19.60 -12.23 -4.23
CA LYS A 135 20.82 -12.00 -3.45
C LYS A 135 20.91 -10.57 -2.87
N GLN A 136 20.45 -9.57 -3.63
CA GLN A 136 20.51 -8.15 -3.24
C GLN A 136 19.11 -7.60 -2.91
N GLY A 137 19.03 -6.63 -1.98
CA GLY A 137 17.76 -6.02 -1.57
C GLY A 137 16.77 -7.02 -0.99
N ARG A 138 17.23 -8.08 -0.35
CA ARG A 138 16.43 -9.22 0.12
C ARG A 138 15.25 -8.84 0.98
N SER A 139 15.42 -7.89 1.89
CA SER A 139 14.35 -7.42 2.78
C SER A 139 13.17 -6.80 2.04
N LEU A 140 13.39 -6.20 0.87
CA LEU A 140 12.31 -5.65 0.04
C LEU A 140 11.43 -6.74 -0.59
N TYR A 141 11.98 -7.95 -0.74
CA TYR A 141 11.35 -9.07 -1.44
C TYR A 141 11.13 -10.30 -0.54
N GLY A 142 11.30 -10.14 0.76
CA GLY A 142 11.06 -11.19 1.74
C GLY A 142 12.05 -12.36 1.70
N ALA A 143 13.17 -12.25 0.98
CA ALA A 143 14.15 -13.31 0.86
C ALA A 143 15.04 -13.40 2.11
N LYS A 144 15.17 -14.60 2.67
CA LYS A 144 16.06 -14.90 3.81
C LYS A 144 17.53 -14.81 3.39
N ARG A 145 18.42 -14.59 4.35
CA ARG A 145 19.87 -14.71 4.12
C ARG A 145 20.21 -16.16 3.75
N PRO A 146 20.98 -16.41 2.68
CA PRO A 146 21.50 -17.74 2.43
C PRO A 146 22.28 -18.20 3.65
N GLN A 147 21.97 -19.40 4.16
CA GLN A 147 22.81 -20.02 5.17
C GLN A 147 24.12 -20.38 4.46
N GLY A 148 25.23 -19.74 4.88
CA GLY A 148 26.54 -20.12 4.41
C GLY A 148 26.82 -21.57 4.76
N LYS A 149 27.33 -22.32 3.81
CA LYS A 149 28.02 -23.57 4.09
C LYS A 149 29.31 -23.25 4.83
#